data_fca1c1f9d579ec3d25194df69f5fd951
#
_entry.id   fca1c1f9d579ec3d25194df69f5fd951
#
_cell.length_a   1.000
_cell.length_b   1.000
_cell.length_c   1.000
_cell.angle_alpha   90.00
_cell.angle_beta   90.00
_cell.angle_gamma   90.00
#
_symmetry.space_group_name_H-M   'P 1'
#
loop_
_entity.id
_entity.type
_entity.pdbx_description
1 polymer ?
#
loop_
_entity_poly.entity_id
_entity_poly.type
_entity_poly.pdbx_seq_one_letter_code
_entity_poly.pdbx_strand_id
1 'polypeptide(L)'
;MNSERFPIKATSHIINLLGDELIGSDSLAIFELVKNSYDADATKVTIYFQNLDSSERKIIIEDNGSGMTIDIIQNVWLTIGTDYKKKKAKISPIFKRSSLGNKGVGRLAVHRLADEITLESQAKGELFGSRLHINWKELIQSEEYIENLSVEVNDGISDLFKLGHGTRIVLSGLKTKKWTKSILKDLAQKIENIKNPFKVLDSFEIEIVCDDEEKQKWIDEAKTPLWVLAKSLYTFQFVIEPSDSGCAVFKWGYKFNPINFPASAKMANRELSGEQDLLLKQESFNDRPHNILMNEDLSNIGPISGIFHVFNQNGNVIDYTFGTGKRVAIKSFIKDNCGVKVFRDNIRVYNYGEPSDDWLGLELAKVQRAGDHFSKKVTIGAVFLDLLKSENG
;
A
#
# COMPACT_ATOMS: atom_id res chain seq x y z
N MET A 1 -37.97 -39.63 -1.70
CA MET A 1 -36.63 -39.29 -2.26
C MET A 1 -35.68 -39.27 -1.10
N ASN A 2 -34.68 -40.13 -1.06
CA ASN A 2 -33.63 -40.08 -0.05
C ASN A 2 -32.64 -39.00 -0.48
N SER A 3 -32.45 -37.92 0.31
CA SER A 3 -31.43 -36.94 0.07
C SER A 3 -30.23 -37.27 0.94
N GLU A 4 -29.09 -37.51 0.33
CA GLU A 4 -27.81 -37.67 1.01
C GLU A 4 -27.01 -36.37 0.94
N ARG A 5 -26.26 -36.05 2.01
CA ARG A 5 -25.39 -34.86 2.08
C ARG A 5 -23.95 -35.30 2.04
N PHE A 6 -23.22 -34.76 1.09
CA PHE A 6 -21.77 -34.99 0.94
C PHE A 6 -21.00 -33.71 1.28
N PRO A 7 -19.87 -33.79 2.01
CA PRO A 7 -19.05 -32.61 2.29
C PRO A 7 -18.33 -32.18 1.01
N ILE A 8 -18.21 -30.86 0.83
CA ILE A 8 -17.30 -30.28 -0.17
C ILE A 8 -15.90 -30.37 0.39
N LYS A 9 -14.98 -30.94 -0.39
CA LYS A 9 -13.57 -31.16 0.01
C LYS A 9 -12.64 -30.29 -0.83
N ALA A 10 -11.55 -29.81 -0.22
CA ALA A 10 -10.49 -29.10 -0.90
C ALA A 10 -9.14 -29.78 -0.64
N THR A 11 -8.35 -30.00 -1.65
CA THR A 11 -6.98 -30.53 -1.51
C THR A 11 -5.98 -29.38 -1.25
N SER A 12 -4.79 -29.72 -0.77
CA SER A 12 -3.67 -28.80 -0.54
C SER A 12 -3.33 -27.93 -1.76
N HIS A 13 -3.66 -28.38 -2.97
CA HIS A 13 -3.42 -27.64 -4.21
C HIS A 13 -4.15 -26.27 -4.26
N ILE A 14 -5.26 -26.10 -3.51
CA ILE A 14 -5.98 -24.83 -3.42
C ILE A 14 -5.10 -23.70 -2.82
N ILE A 15 -4.13 -24.06 -1.96
CA ILE A 15 -3.17 -23.11 -1.39
C ILE A 15 -2.35 -22.45 -2.48
N ASN A 16 -1.93 -23.24 -3.49
CA ASN A 16 -1.19 -22.75 -4.63
C ASN A 16 -2.03 -21.81 -5.50
N LEU A 17 -3.26 -22.21 -5.82
CA LEU A 17 -4.18 -21.40 -6.61
C LEU A 17 -4.48 -20.05 -5.92
N LEU A 18 -4.76 -20.07 -4.63
CA LEU A 18 -5.03 -18.85 -3.87
C LEU A 18 -3.79 -17.96 -3.72
N GLY A 19 -2.59 -18.54 -3.57
CA GLY A 19 -1.34 -17.78 -3.45
C GLY A 19 -0.92 -17.10 -4.76
N ASP A 20 -0.95 -17.83 -5.88
CA ASP A 20 -0.48 -17.34 -7.17
C ASP A 20 -1.50 -16.43 -7.87
N GLU A 21 -2.80 -16.74 -7.79
CA GLU A 21 -3.84 -15.97 -8.49
C GLU A 21 -4.27 -14.70 -7.76
N LEU A 22 -4.33 -14.73 -6.42
CA LEU A 22 -4.78 -13.57 -5.65
C LEU A 22 -3.71 -12.49 -5.47
N ILE A 23 -2.43 -12.84 -5.65
CA ILE A 23 -1.32 -11.94 -5.38
C ILE A 23 -0.48 -11.76 -6.64
N GLY A 24 -0.76 -10.70 -7.36
CA GLY A 24 -0.22 -10.41 -8.67
C GLY A 24 1.30 -10.17 -8.75
N SER A 25 2.01 -9.90 -7.64
CA SER A 25 3.46 -9.61 -7.63
C SER A 25 4.12 -9.84 -6.26
N ASP A 26 5.45 -10.04 -6.26
CA ASP A 26 6.26 -10.19 -5.04
C ASP A 26 6.17 -8.95 -4.12
N SER A 27 6.12 -7.77 -4.72
CA SER A 27 5.96 -6.53 -3.98
C SER A 27 4.60 -6.41 -3.29
N LEU A 28 3.53 -6.95 -3.92
CA LEU A 28 2.21 -7.00 -3.30
C LEU A 28 2.18 -7.97 -2.12
N ALA A 29 2.92 -9.08 -2.22
CA ALA A 29 3.06 -10.03 -1.12
C ALA A 29 3.71 -9.38 0.12
N ILE A 30 4.83 -8.67 -0.07
CA ILE A 30 5.48 -7.92 1.01
C ILE A 30 4.56 -6.81 1.54
N PHE A 31 3.85 -6.11 0.65
CA PHE A 31 2.87 -5.10 1.03
C PHE A 31 1.80 -5.64 2.00
N GLU A 32 1.25 -6.83 1.73
CA GLU A 32 0.26 -7.46 2.61
C GLU A 32 0.84 -7.79 3.99
N LEU A 33 2.11 -8.18 4.07
CA LEU A 33 2.78 -8.41 5.35
C LEU A 33 3.00 -7.10 6.13
N VAL A 34 3.44 -6.04 5.45
CA VAL A 34 3.58 -4.71 6.06
C VAL A 34 2.25 -4.16 6.56
N LYS A 35 1.15 -4.39 5.83
CA LYS A 35 -0.21 -4.05 6.30
C LYS A 35 -0.59 -4.80 7.57
N ASN A 36 -0.23 -6.06 7.70
CA ASN A 36 -0.48 -6.80 8.92
C ASN A 36 0.27 -6.20 10.12
N SER A 37 1.51 -5.75 9.93
CA SER A 37 2.27 -5.03 10.96
C SER A 37 1.59 -3.71 11.35
N TYR A 38 1.08 -2.95 10.37
CA TYR A 38 0.30 -1.73 10.63
C TYR A 38 -0.98 -2.02 11.42
N ASP A 39 -1.73 -3.04 11.03
CA ASP A 39 -2.96 -3.48 11.73
C ASP A 39 -2.68 -3.98 13.16
N ALA A 40 -1.45 -4.46 13.43
CA ALA A 40 -0.98 -4.90 14.73
C ALA A 40 -0.43 -3.77 15.63
N ASP A 41 -0.72 -2.49 15.32
CA ASP A 41 -0.21 -1.33 16.06
C ASP A 41 1.33 -1.22 16.08
N ALA A 42 2.04 -1.78 15.11
CA ALA A 42 3.47 -1.57 15.01
C ALA A 42 3.80 -0.08 14.79
N THR A 43 4.88 0.38 15.41
CA THR A 43 5.48 1.69 15.11
C THR A 43 6.63 1.56 14.11
N LYS A 44 7.18 0.35 13.99
CA LYS A 44 8.25 0.06 13.05
C LYS A 44 8.10 -1.33 12.47
N VAL A 45 8.35 -1.45 11.17
CA VAL A 45 8.56 -2.70 10.46
C VAL A 45 9.87 -2.62 9.70
N THR A 46 10.72 -3.63 9.83
CA THR A 46 11.99 -3.72 9.12
C THR A 46 11.97 -4.94 8.20
N ILE A 47 12.35 -4.73 6.94
CA ILE A 47 12.44 -5.76 5.92
C ILE A 47 13.92 -5.98 5.64
N TYR A 48 14.43 -7.16 6.01
CA TYR A 48 15.82 -7.52 5.79
C TYR A 48 15.93 -8.43 4.55
N PHE A 49 16.81 -8.08 3.64
CA PHE A 49 17.26 -8.91 2.55
C PHE A 49 18.64 -9.48 2.92
N GLN A 50 18.74 -10.81 3.02
CA GLN A 50 19.95 -11.47 3.46
C GLN A 50 20.39 -12.54 2.47
N ASN A 51 21.72 -12.59 2.22
CA ASN A 51 22.38 -13.62 1.41
C ASN A 51 21.77 -13.77 0.01
N LEU A 52 21.31 -12.69 -0.63
CA LEU A 52 20.49 -12.74 -1.86
C LEU A 52 21.16 -13.47 -3.03
N ASP A 53 22.50 -13.55 -3.07
CA ASP A 53 23.26 -14.21 -4.14
C ASP A 53 23.61 -15.67 -3.80
N SER A 54 23.23 -16.17 -2.63
CA SER A 54 23.52 -17.53 -2.19
C SER A 54 22.29 -18.44 -2.27
N SER A 55 22.50 -19.73 -1.99
CA SER A 55 21.39 -20.69 -1.78
C SER A 55 20.61 -20.41 -0.50
N GLU A 56 21.22 -19.73 0.48
CA GLU A 56 20.64 -19.41 1.79
C GLU A 56 19.93 -18.04 1.80
N ARG A 57 19.58 -17.53 0.61
CA ARG A 57 18.86 -16.25 0.49
C ARG A 57 17.55 -16.26 1.25
N LYS A 58 17.28 -15.18 1.96
CA LYS A 58 16.06 -15.02 2.74
C LYS A 58 15.60 -13.56 2.82
N ILE A 59 14.30 -13.40 3.04
CA ILE A 59 13.68 -12.13 3.39
C ILE A 59 13.12 -12.27 4.80
N ILE A 60 13.41 -11.31 5.68
CA ILE A 60 12.88 -11.27 7.03
C ILE A 60 12.04 -10.02 7.17
N ILE A 61 10.79 -10.15 7.61
CA ILE A 61 9.93 -9.04 7.94
C ILE A 61 9.71 -9.09 9.46
N GLU A 62 10.18 -8.06 10.16
CA GLU A 62 10.09 -7.96 11.61
C GLU A 62 9.38 -6.68 12.01
N ASP A 63 8.40 -6.79 12.90
CA ASP A 63 7.68 -5.64 13.45
C ASP A 63 7.68 -5.64 14.98
N ASN A 64 7.45 -4.47 15.55
CA ASN A 64 7.30 -4.24 16.98
C ASN A 64 5.83 -4.04 17.39
N GLY A 65 4.90 -4.66 16.66
CA GLY A 65 3.47 -4.60 16.94
C GLY A 65 3.05 -5.40 18.17
N SER A 66 1.76 -5.56 18.34
CA SER A 66 1.17 -6.26 19.51
C SER A 66 1.55 -7.73 19.62
N GLY A 67 2.08 -8.33 18.54
CA GLY A 67 2.34 -9.75 18.48
C GLY A 67 1.08 -10.61 18.52
N MET A 68 1.25 -11.92 18.60
CA MET A 68 0.16 -12.91 18.62
C MET A 68 0.37 -13.90 19.76
N THR A 69 -0.70 -14.23 20.47
CA THR A 69 -0.73 -15.39 21.38
C THR A 69 -0.86 -16.67 20.55
N ILE A 70 -0.56 -17.82 21.18
CA ILE A 70 -0.74 -19.13 20.53
C ILE A 70 -2.17 -19.34 20.05
N ASP A 71 -3.17 -18.86 20.79
CA ASP A 71 -4.59 -18.92 20.40
C ASP A 71 -4.87 -18.14 19.11
N ILE A 72 -4.30 -16.95 18.97
CA ILE A 72 -4.41 -16.15 17.74
C ILE A 72 -3.69 -16.83 16.57
N ILE A 73 -2.51 -17.42 16.81
CA ILE A 73 -1.80 -18.19 15.79
C ILE A 73 -2.67 -19.33 15.28
N GLN A 74 -3.20 -20.15 16.21
CA GLN A 74 -3.99 -21.32 15.90
C GLN A 74 -5.33 -20.95 15.21
N ASN A 75 -6.11 -20.08 15.83
CA ASN A 75 -7.50 -19.84 15.42
C ASN A 75 -7.69 -18.72 14.40
N VAL A 76 -6.68 -17.88 14.22
CA VAL A 76 -6.75 -16.76 13.27
C VAL A 76 -5.69 -16.89 12.20
N TRP A 77 -4.40 -17.04 12.57
CA TRP A 77 -3.32 -17.01 11.57
C TRP A 77 -3.29 -18.28 10.71
N LEU A 78 -3.52 -19.46 11.26
CA LEU A 78 -3.61 -20.73 10.52
C LEU A 78 -4.95 -20.96 9.83
N THR A 79 -5.99 -20.17 10.11
CA THR A 79 -7.33 -20.30 9.50
C THR A 79 -7.43 -19.51 8.21
N ILE A 80 -7.52 -20.18 7.05
CA ILE A 80 -7.66 -19.54 5.73
C ILE A 80 -9.09 -19.01 5.55
N GLY A 81 -9.23 -17.78 5.00
CA GLY A 81 -10.55 -17.19 4.70
C GLY A 81 -11.35 -16.72 5.91
N THR A 82 -10.70 -16.46 7.04
CA THR A 82 -11.40 -15.98 8.25
C THR A 82 -11.88 -14.54 8.12
N ASP A 83 -13.10 -14.28 8.61
CA ASP A 83 -13.68 -12.94 8.77
C ASP A 83 -13.38 -12.33 10.15
N TYR A 84 -12.40 -12.84 10.88
CA TYR A 84 -12.08 -12.40 12.24
C TYR A 84 -11.88 -10.88 12.35
N LYS A 85 -11.10 -10.29 11.43
CA LYS A 85 -10.85 -8.84 11.40
C LYS A 85 -12.12 -8.03 11.15
N LYS A 86 -13.05 -8.52 10.34
CA LYS A 86 -14.35 -7.85 10.10
C LYS A 86 -15.24 -7.87 11.33
N LYS A 87 -15.20 -8.94 12.14
CA LYS A 87 -16.12 -9.15 13.27
C LYS A 87 -15.61 -8.61 14.60
N LYS A 88 -14.30 -8.69 14.87
CA LYS A 88 -13.72 -8.40 16.20
C LYS A 88 -12.69 -7.26 16.25
N ALA A 89 -12.03 -6.93 15.15
CA ALA A 89 -10.89 -6.00 15.16
C ALA A 89 -11.01 -4.94 14.07
N LYS A 90 -12.11 -4.18 14.05
CA LYS A 90 -12.28 -3.06 13.12
C LYS A 90 -11.25 -1.95 13.37
N ILE A 91 -10.85 -1.74 14.61
CA ILE A 91 -9.97 -0.66 15.04
C ILE A 91 -8.90 -1.22 15.97
N SER A 92 -7.64 -0.87 15.72
CA SER A 92 -6.52 -1.27 16.57
C SER A 92 -6.60 -0.62 17.96
N PRO A 93 -6.13 -1.30 19.03
CA PRO A 93 -6.37 -0.84 20.40
C PRO A 93 -5.60 0.44 20.77
N ILE A 94 -4.37 0.61 20.29
CA ILE A 94 -3.46 1.69 20.70
C ILE A 94 -3.63 2.91 19.80
N PHE A 95 -3.36 2.77 18.50
CA PHE A 95 -3.36 3.89 17.55
C PHE A 95 -4.72 4.12 16.88
N LYS A 96 -5.73 3.31 17.23
CA LYS A 96 -7.09 3.42 16.66
C LYS A 96 -7.10 3.33 15.12
N ARG A 97 -6.20 2.53 14.57
CA ARG A 97 -6.09 2.32 13.12
C ARG A 97 -7.21 1.43 12.63
N SER A 98 -7.88 1.83 11.56
CA SER A 98 -8.87 0.96 10.89
C SER A 98 -8.14 -0.21 10.22
N SER A 99 -8.66 -1.43 10.39
CA SER A 99 -8.05 -2.61 9.77
C SER A 99 -8.05 -2.51 8.24
N LEU A 100 -6.88 -2.66 7.64
CA LEU A 100 -6.69 -2.62 6.19
C LEU A 100 -6.89 -3.98 5.53
N GLY A 101 -6.72 -5.07 6.29
CA GLY A 101 -6.82 -6.44 5.80
C GLY A 101 -8.23 -7.02 5.97
N ASN A 102 -9.01 -7.14 4.88
CA ASN A 102 -10.39 -7.60 4.95
C ASN A 102 -10.64 -9.04 4.48
N LYS A 103 -9.70 -9.68 3.77
CA LYS A 103 -9.96 -10.95 3.07
C LYS A 103 -9.42 -12.20 3.78
N GLY A 104 -8.57 -12.07 4.79
CA GLY A 104 -7.95 -13.21 5.50
C GLY A 104 -7.02 -14.08 4.65
N VAL A 105 -6.64 -13.63 3.47
CA VAL A 105 -5.81 -14.37 2.50
C VAL A 105 -4.40 -13.80 2.34
N GLY A 106 -4.09 -12.64 2.93
CA GLY A 106 -2.79 -11.97 2.80
C GLY A 106 -1.60 -12.82 3.29
N ARG A 107 -1.85 -13.77 4.22
CA ARG A 107 -0.84 -14.74 4.67
C ARG A 107 -0.44 -15.75 3.61
N LEU A 108 -1.32 -16.06 2.65
CA LEU A 108 -1.00 -16.93 1.51
C LEU A 108 -0.10 -16.21 0.50
N ALA A 109 0.03 -14.87 0.61
CA ALA A 109 0.97 -14.08 -0.16
C ALA A 109 2.41 -14.58 -0.01
N VAL A 110 2.73 -15.12 1.15
CA VAL A 110 4.05 -15.65 1.49
C VAL A 110 4.46 -16.79 0.58
N HIS A 111 3.50 -17.67 0.23
CA HIS A 111 3.74 -18.80 -0.65
C HIS A 111 4.24 -18.36 -2.04
N ARG A 112 3.82 -17.18 -2.53
CA ARG A 112 4.36 -16.62 -3.78
C ARG A 112 5.85 -16.28 -3.69
N LEU A 113 6.31 -15.83 -2.53
CA LEU A 113 7.70 -15.37 -2.33
C LEU A 113 8.66 -16.52 -2.05
N ALA A 114 8.22 -17.53 -1.27
CA ALA A 114 9.10 -18.53 -0.71
C ALA A 114 8.40 -19.88 -0.56
N ASP A 115 9.20 -20.94 -0.60
CA ASP A 115 8.73 -22.30 -0.36
C ASP A 115 8.59 -22.61 1.15
N GLU A 116 9.32 -21.86 1.99
CA GLU A 116 9.34 -22.07 3.44
C GLU A 116 9.10 -20.77 4.18
N ILE A 117 8.38 -20.86 5.31
CA ILE A 117 8.14 -19.76 6.23
C ILE A 117 8.40 -20.19 7.66
N THR A 118 9.12 -19.35 8.42
CA THR A 118 9.14 -19.42 9.86
C THR A 118 8.46 -18.17 10.43
N LEU A 119 7.43 -18.37 11.24
CA LEU A 119 6.77 -17.31 12.00
C LEU A 119 7.22 -17.39 13.45
N GLU A 120 7.68 -16.28 13.98
CA GLU A 120 7.93 -16.07 15.40
C GLU A 120 7.04 -14.94 15.88
N SER A 121 6.34 -15.11 16.99
CA SER A 121 5.52 -14.05 17.57
C SER A 121 5.46 -14.13 19.07
N GLN A 122 5.47 -12.98 19.73
CA GLN A 122 5.29 -12.83 21.17
C GLN A 122 4.28 -11.71 21.41
N ALA A 123 3.18 -12.03 22.06
CA ALA A 123 2.14 -11.05 22.34
C ALA A 123 2.60 -10.08 23.43
N LYS A 124 2.16 -8.82 23.32
CA LYS A 124 2.45 -7.79 24.32
C LYS A 124 1.87 -8.18 25.68
N GLY A 125 2.72 -8.24 26.68
CA GLY A 125 2.38 -8.63 28.04
C GLY A 125 2.61 -10.13 28.35
N GLU A 126 2.93 -10.96 27.34
CA GLU A 126 3.31 -12.35 27.53
C GLU A 126 4.82 -12.48 27.78
N LEU A 127 5.19 -13.39 28.67
CA LEU A 127 6.62 -13.69 29.00
C LEU A 127 7.29 -14.51 27.90
N PHE A 128 6.52 -15.33 27.22
CA PHE A 128 7.01 -16.26 26.21
C PHE A 128 6.34 -16.03 24.87
N GLY A 129 7.00 -16.41 23.81
CA GLY A 129 6.46 -16.39 22.46
C GLY A 129 6.37 -17.77 21.85
N SER A 130 5.84 -17.81 20.65
CA SER A 130 5.61 -19.04 19.88
C SER A 130 6.36 -18.97 18.55
N ARG A 131 6.77 -20.15 18.04
CA ARG A 131 7.39 -20.32 16.72
C ARG A 131 6.69 -21.45 15.99
N LEU A 132 6.44 -21.24 14.70
CA LEU A 132 6.01 -22.28 13.79
C LEU A 132 6.86 -22.26 12.52
N HIS A 133 6.96 -23.41 11.86
CA HIS A 133 7.62 -23.55 10.56
C HIS A 133 6.67 -24.26 9.59
N ILE A 134 6.55 -23.75 8.37
CA ILE A 134 5.75 -24.35 7.30
C ILE A 134 6.62 -24.52 6.07
N ASN A 135 6.70 -25.73 5.55
CA ASN A 135 7.22 -26.02 4.23
C ASN A 135 6.02 -26.17 3.26
N TRP A 136 5.71 -25.08 2.56
CA TRP A 136 4.58 -25.04 1.61
C TRP A 136 4.73 -26.05 0.48
N LYS A 137 5.96 -26.28 0.02
CA LYS A 137 6.22 -27.21 -1.07
C LYS A 137 5.85 -28.64 -0.65
N GLU A 138 6.24 -29.07 0.54
CA GLU A 138 5.87 -30.39 1.06
C GLU A 138 4.36 -30.52 1.27
N LEU A 139 3.73 -29.49 1.89
CA LEU A 139 2.28 -29.49 2.12
C LEU A 139 1.47 -29.58 0.82
N ILE A 140 1.88 -28.89 -0.23
CA ILE A 140 1.18 -28.90 -1.52
C ILE A 140 1.41 -30.24 -2.23
N GLN A 141 2.63 -30.78 -2.18
CA GLN A 141 2.98 -32.06 -2.81
C GLN A 141 2.35 -33.27 -2.12
N SER A 142 1.86 -33.13 -0.88
CA SER A 142 1.16 -34.21 -0.18
C SER A 142 -0.16 -34.61 -0.83
N GLU A 143 -0.77 -33.68 -1.61
CA GLU A 143 -2.10 -33.85 -2.23
C GLU A 143 -3.23 -34.18 -1.25
N GLU A 144 -2.97 -34.01 0.05
CA GLU A 144 -3.95 -34.27 1.09
C GLU A 144 -5.08 -33.23 1.12
N TYR A 145 -6.18 -33.60 1.76
CA TYR A 145 -7.22 -32.63 2.06
C TYR A 145 -6.74 -31.61 3.09
N ILE A 146 -7.15 -30.34 2.93
CA ILE A 146 -6.75 -29.25 3.83
C ILE A 146 -7.06 -29.57 5.30
N GLU A 147 -8.18 -30.24 5.55
CA GLU A 147 -8.60 -30.64 6.90
C GLU A 147 -7.64 -31.63 7.60
N ASN A 148 -6.79 -32.32 6.83
CA ASN A 148 -5.80 -33.27 7.34
C ASN A 148 -4.43 -32.65 7.51
N LEU A 149 -4.20 -31.44 6.98
CA LEU A 149 -2.91 -30.77 7.13
C LEU A 149 -2.75 -30.26 8.56
N SER A 150 -1.56 -30.45 9.11
CA SER A 150 -1.19 -29.95 10.42
C SER A 150 0.17 -29.26 10.39
N VAL A 151 0.34 -28.28 11.27
CA VAL A 151 1.58 -27.53 11.44
C VAL A 151 1.97 -27.59 12.92
N GLU A 152 3.21 -27.91 13.19
CA GLU A 152 3.72 -27.89 14.56
C GLU A 152 3.99 -26.45 15.02
N VAL A 153 3.49 -26.11 16.20
CA VAL A 153 3.73 -24.82 16.86
C VAL A 153 4.47 -25.07 18.16
N ASN A 154 5.68 -24.54 18.27
CA ASN A 154 6.47 -24.56 19.48
C ASN A 154 6.16 -23.30 20.30
N ASP A 155 5.69 -23.47 21.52
CA ASP A 155 5.36 -22.39 22.45
C ASP A 155 6.35 -22.33 23.63
N GLY A 156 6.29 -21.27 24.44
CA GLY A 156 7.13 -21.11 25.61
C GLY A 156 8.56 -20.66 25.32
N ILE A 157 8.81 -19.98 24.19
CA ILE A 157 10.14 -19.53 23.79
C ILE A 157 10.42 -18.15 24.42
N SER A 158 11.52 -18.05 25.19
CA SER A 158 11.98 -16.78 25.76
C SER A 158 12.80 -15.95 24.78
N ASP A 159 12.91 -14.67 25.07
CA ASP A 159 13.87 -13.73 24.44
C ASP A 159 13.76 -13.61 22.89
N LEU A 160 12.58 -13.83 22.32
CA LEU A 160 12.36 -13.70 20.87
C LEU A 160 12.52 -12.25 20.37
N PHE A 161 12.09 -11.28 21.16
CA PHE A 161 12.11 -9.87 20.79
C PHE A 161 12.71 -8.99 21.89
N LYS A 162 13.55 -8.03 21.50
CA LYS A 162 14.20 -7.08 22.45
C LYS A 162 13.19 -6.27 23.26
N LEU A 163 12.02 -5.96 22.67
CA LEU A 163 10.95 -5.20 23.32
C LEU A 163 9.97 -6.12 24.07
N GLY A 164 10.20 -7.44 24.08
CA GLY A 164 9.31 -8.41 24.69
C GLY A 164 7.99 -8.63 23.94
N HIS A 165 7.86 -8.12 22.73
CA HIS A 165 6.70 -8.35 21.86
C HIS A 165 7.01 -8.02 20.40
N GLY A 166 6.25 -8.59 19.48
CA GLY A 166 6.38 -8.36 18.04
C GLY A 166 6.08 -9.60 17.22
N THR A 167 6.27 -9.46 15.91
CA THR A 167 6.18 -10.58 14.97
C THR A 167 7.35 -10.54 14.00
N ARG A 168 7.96 -11.72 13.76
CA ARG A 168 9.01 -11.92 12.76
C ARG A 168 8.61 -13.04 11.82
N ILE A 169 8.66 -12.76 10.53
CA ILE A 169 8.40 -13.70 9.45
C ILE A 169 9.69 -13.88 8.66
N VAL A 170 10.21 -15.08 8.62
CA VAL A 170 11.40 -15.46 7.86
C VAL A 170 10.95 -16.26 6.65
N LEU A 171 11.28 -15.80 5.46
CA LEU A 171 11.01 -16.42 4.17
C LEU A 171 12.29 -17.03 3.65
N SER A 172 12.36 -18.36 3.52
CA SER A 172 13.47 -19.13 2.97
C SER A 172 13.02 -19.95 1.75
N GLY A 173 13.99 -20.41 0.95
CA GLY A 173 13.64 -21.02 -0.33
C GLY A 173 12.99 -20.01 -1.29
N LEU A 174 13.55 -18.79 -1.40
CA LEU A 174 12.98 -17.74 -2.23
C LEU A 174 12.87 -18.16 -3.70
N LYS A 175 11.68 -17.99 -4.28
CA LYS A 175 11.38 -18.35 -5.67
C LYS A 175 12.11 -17.46 -6.68
N THR A 176 12.31 -16.17 -6.34
CA THR A 176 13.15 -15.25 -7.12
C THR A 176 14.62 -15.61 -6.97
N LYS A 177 15.22 -16.12 -8.06
CA LYS A 177 16.60 -16.64 -8.05
C LYS A 177 17.67 -15.58 -8.23
N LYS A 178 17.38 -14.47 -8.92
CA LYS A 178 18.33 -13.39 -9.23
C LYS A 178 17.76 -12.05 -8.81
N TRP A 179 18.43 -11.38 -7.88
CA TRP A 179 18.05 -10.07 -7.36
C TRP A 179 18.85 -8.96 -8.07
N THR A 180 18.34 -8.56 -9.24
CA THR A 180 18.96 -7.51 -10.05
C THR A 180 18.64 -6.12 -9.50
N LYS A 181 19.43 -5.12 -9.90
CA LYS A 181 19.19 -3.71 -9.56
C LYS A 181 17.75 -3.28 -9.89
N SER A 182 17.23 -3.69 -11.03
CA SER A 182 15.87 -3.34 -11.46
C SER A 182 14.81 -3.93 -10.51
N ILE A 183 14.95 -5.20 -10.11
CA ILE A 183 14.01 -5.87 -9.21
C ILE A 183 14.03 -5.24 -7.82
N LEU A 184 15.22 -5.00 -7.25
CA LEU A 184 15.34 -4.40 -5.93
C LEU A 184 14.86 -2.96 -5.88
N LYS A 185 15.14 -2.17 -6.92
CA LYS A 185 14.64 -0.78 -7.01
C LYS A 185 13.12 -0.74 -7.15
N ASP A 186 12.53 -1.57 -8.01
CA ASP A 186 11.08 -1.64 -8.18
C ASP A 186 10.39 -2.06 -6.87
N LEU A 187 10.93 -3.08 -6.20
CA LEU A 187 10.42 -3.56 -4.93
C LEU A 187 10.52 -2.50 -3.84
N ALA A 188 11.71 -1.88 -3.67
CA ALA A 188 11.93 -0.84 -2.68
C ALA A 188 11.01 0.38 -2.92
N GLN A 189 10.86 0.81 -4.17
CA GLN A 189 9.97 1.91 -4.54
C GLN A 189 8.51 1.59 -4.22
N LYS A 190 8.06 0.36 -4.47
CA LYS A 190 6.69 -0.06 -4.14
C LYS A 190 6.46 -0.12 -2.64
N ILE A 191 7.46 -0.57 -1.87
CA ILE A 191 7.39 -0.59 -0.40
C ILE A 191 7.37 0.84 0.16
N GLU A 192 8.26 1.73 -0.32
CA GLU A 192 8.24 3.14 0.08
C GLU A 192 6.90 3.82 -0.24
N ASN A 193 6.29 3.47 -1.36
CA ASN A 193 4.99 3.98 -1.77
C ASN A 193 3.80 3.44 -0.93
N ILE A 194 4.04 2.54 0.04
CA ILE A 194 2.99 2.08 0.98
C ILE A 194 2.51 3.23 1.85
N LYS A 195 3.44 4.07 2.31
CA LYS A 195 3.14 5.25 3.10
C LYS A 195 2.74 6.42 2.21
N ASN A 196 1.90 7.28 2.78
CA ASN A 196 1.56 8.55 2.17
C ASN A 196 2.82 9.45 2.08
N PRO A 197 3.33 9.78 0.88
CA PRO A 197 4.52 10.61 0.75
C PRO A 197 4.25 12.08 1.07
N PHE A 198 3.00 12.52 1.16
CA PHE A 198 2.59 13.90 1.40
C PHE A 198 2.31 14.20 2.88
N LYS A 199 2.30 13.18 3.72
CA LYS A 199 2.06 13.32 5.16
C LYS A 199 3.05 12.47 5.93
N VAL A 200 3.80 13.09 6.82
CA VAL A 200 4.65 12.36 7.75
C VAL A 200 3.76 11.59 8.72
N LEU A 201 3.84 10.28 8.70
CA LEU A 201 3.23 9.42 9.71
C LEU A 201 4.22 9.30 10.87
N ASP A 202 3.98 10.06 11.93
CA ASP A 202 4.82 10.00 13.13
C ASP A 202 4.75 8.64 13.86
N SER A 203 3.78 7.78 13.49
CA SER A 203 3.47 6.54 14.21
C SER A 203 3.80 5.25 13.47
N PHE A 204 4.37 5.27 12.25
CA PHE A 204 4.70 4.04 11.52
C PHE A 204 5.88 4.23 10.57
N GLU A 205 6.96 3.54 10.84
CA GLU A 205 8.19 3.53 10.05
C GLU A 205 8.33 2.21 9.28
N ILE A 206 8.75 2.29 8.02
CA ILE A 206 9.17 1.13 7.22
C ILE A 206 10.65 1.30 6.90
N GLU A 207 11.45 0.32 7.27
CA GLU A 207 12.88 0.29 6.98
C GLU A 207 13.20 -0.91 6.09
N ILE A 208 14.08 -0.71 5.11
CA ILE A 208 14.57 -1.76 4.21
C ILE A 208 16.08 -1.84 4.37
N VAL A 209 16.56 -3.01 4.74
CA VAL A 209 17.97 -3.28 5.02
C VAL A 209 18.46 -4.46 4.18
N CYS A 210 19.61 -4.32 3.55
CA CYS A 210 20.28 -5.40 2.84
C CYS A 210 21.67 -5.60 3.43
N ASP A 211 22.11 -6.85 3.60
CA ASP A 211 23.44 -7.19 4.06
C ASP A 211 24.55 -6.96 3.03
N ASP A 212 24.19 -6.80 1.76
CA ASP A 212 25.06 -6.44 0.65
C ASP A 212 25.06 -4.92 0.44
N GLU A 213 26.22 -4.25 0.58
CA GLU A 213 26.33 -2.80 0.49
C GLU A 213 25.98 -2.25 -0.92
N GLU A 214 26.26 -2.99 -1.98
CA GLU A 214 25.91 -2.53 -3.33
C GLU A 214 24.41 -2.59 -3.55
N LYS A 215 23.76 -3.65 -3.10
CA LYS A 215 22.31 -3.80 -3.16
C LYS A 215 21.59 -2.81 -2.25
N GLN A 216 22.16 -2.50 -1.07
CA GLN A 216 21.63 -1.44 -0.22
C GLN A 216 21.65 -0.08 -0.93
N LYS A 217 22.71 0.26 -1.66
CA LYS A 217 22.74 1.49 -2.49
C LYS A 217 21.64 1.49 -3.55
N TRP A 218 21.35 0.35 -4.17
CA TRP A 218 20.25 0.26 -5.16
C TRP A 218 18.89 0.51 -4.50
N ILE A 219 18.68 0.01 -3.29
CA ILE A 219 17.46 0.23 -2.50
C ILE A 219 17.34 1.72 -2.12
N ASP A 220 18.43 2.34 -1.65
CA ASP A 220 18.45 3.75 -1.26
C ASP A 220 18.21 4.70 -2.44
N GLU A 221 18.67 4.33 -3.63
CA GLU A 221 18.37 5.06 -4.86
C GLU A 221 16.89 5.04 -5.26
N ALA A 222 16.11 4.11 -4.74
CA ALA A 222 14.68 3.97 -5.03
C ALA A 222 13.82 4.93 -4.18
N LYS A 223 14.38 5.55 -3.14
CA LYS A 223 13.65 6.48 -2.26
C LYS A 223 13.17 7.68 -3.07
N THR A 224 11.87 7.99 -2.92
CA THR A 224 11.25 9.09 -3.65
C THR A 224 11.76 10.43 -3.11
N PRO A 225 12.44 11.25 -3.92
CA PRO A 225 12.89 12.55 -3.48
C PRO A 225 11.72 13.54 -3.43
N LEU A 226 11.12 13.73 -2.27
CA LEU A 226 9.96 14.62 -2.06
C LEU A 226 10.22 16.08 -2.52
N TRP A 227 11.48 16.54 -2.51
CA TRP A 227 11.84 17.86 -2.99
C TRP A 227 11.49 18.09 -4.48
N VAL A 228 11.37 17.02 -5.27
CA VAL A 228 10.95 17.12 -6.67
C VAL A 228 9.50 17.58 -6.76
N LEU A 229 8.63 17.09 -5.87
CA LEU A 229 7.21 17.47 -5.84
C LEU A 229 7.03 18.97 -5.55
N ALA A 230 7.84 19.53 -4.66
CA ALA A 230 7.82 20.96 -4.34
C ALA A 230 8.15 21.87 -5.54
N LYS A 231 8.76 21.30 -6.59
CA LYS A 231 9.12 22.00 -7.83
C LYS A 231 8.20 21.67 -9.01
N SER A 232 7.00 21.17 -8.74
CA SER A 232 5.97 20.98 -9.77
C SER A 232 5.52 22.32 -10.35
N LEU A 233 5.15 22.31 -11.63
CA LEU A 233 4.66 23.51 -12.30
C LEU A 233 3.30 23.96 -11.76
N TYR A 234 2.43 22.97 -11.51
CA TYR A 234 1.11 23.19 -10.93
C TYR A 234 0.95 22.30 -9.70
N THR A 235 0.33 22.85 -8.66
CA THR A 235 -0.18 22.09 -7.52
C THR A 235 -1.65 22.38 -7.36
N PHE A 236 -2.48 21.35 -7.30
CA PHE A 236 -3.90 21.44 -7.00
C PHE A 236 -4.19 20.63 -5.76
N GLN A 237 -4.95 21.20 -4.83
CA GLN A 237 -5.39 20.55 -3.60
C GLN A 237 -6.89 20.70 -3.46
N PHE A 238 -7.53 19.71 -2.88
CA PHE A 238 -8.95 19.78 -2.57
C PHE A 238 -9.30 19.02 -1.31
N VAL A 239 -10.43 19.38 -0.74
CA VAL A 239 -11.11 18.65 0.33
C VAL A 239 -12.60 18.58 -0.02
N ILE A 240 -13.21 17.42 0.16
CA ILE A 240 -14.64 17.18 0.14
C ILE A 240 -15.02 16.81 1.55
N GLU A 241 -15.84 17.62 2.21
CA GLU A 241 -16.20 17.40 3.60
C GLU A 241 -17.67 17.74 3.85
N PRO A 242 -18.28 17.21 4.93
CA PRO A 242 -19.62 17.60 5.34
C PRO A 242 -19.71 19.09 5.64
N SER A 243 -20.86 19.70 5.40
CA SER A 243 -21.13 21.10 5.78
C SER A 243 -22.42 21.24 6.57
N ASP A 244 -22.61 22.40 7.18
CA ASP A 244 -23.81 22.71 7.96
C ASP A 244 -25.09 22.78 7.10
N SER A 245 -24.95 22.92 5.78
CA SER A 245 -26.08 22.90 4.85
C SER A 245 -26.69 21.50 4.60
N GLY A 246 -26.07 20.44 5.10
CA GLY A 246 -26.46 19.05 4.86
C GLY A 246 -25.91 18.47 3.57
N CYS A 247 -25.26 19.28 2.72
CA CYS A 247 -24.60 18.85 1.48
C CYS A 247 -23.08 18.81 1.69
N ALA A 248 -22.40 17.92 0.97
CA ALA A 248 -20.94 17.94 0.95
C ALA A 248 -20.42 19.18 0.20
N VAL A 249 -19.40 19.82 0.76
CA VAL A 249 -18.75 20.98 0.18
C VAL A 249 -17.39 20.60 -0.41
N PHE A 250 -17.09 21.15 -1.59
CA PHE A 250 -15.82 21.02 -2.26
C PHE A 250 -15.00 22.30 -2.08
N LYS A 251 -13.95 22.18 -1.27
CA LYS A 251 -12.95 23.25 -1.08
C LYS A 251 -11.73 22.93 -1.89
N TRP A 252 -11.21 23.89 -2.62
CA TRP A 252 -10.06 23.66 -3.49
C TRP A 252 -9.07 24.82 -3.48
N GLY A 253 -7.82 24.50 -3.76
CA GLY A 253 -6.75 25.47 -3.94
C GLY A 253 -5.87 25.08 -5.12
N TYR A 254 -5.44 26.07 -5.85
CA TYR A 254 -4.58 25.92 -7.01
C TYR A 254 -3.40 26.88 -6.90
N LYS A 255 -2.21 26.36 -7.17
CA LYS A 255 -0.98 27.13 -7.21
C LYS A 255 -0.22 26.85 -8.49
N PHE A 256 0.10 27.91 -9.22
CA PHE A 256 1.02 27.89 -10.34
C PHE A 256 2.39 28.42 -9.91
N ASN A 257 3.43 27.61 -10.07
CA ASN A 257 4.81 27.98 -9.79
C ASN A 257 5.53 28.28 -11.09
N PRO A 258 5.56 29.54 -11.57
CA PRO A 258 6.31 29.93 -12.77
C PRO A 258 7.80 29.93 -12.41
N ILE A 259 8.46 28.82 -12.64
CA ILE A 259 9.85 28.68 -12.32
C ILE A 259 10.67 29.42 -13.39
N ASN A 260 11.29 30.53 -12.99
CA ASN A 260 12.38 31.25 -13.71
C ASN A 260 12.42 31.11 -15.24
N PHE A 261 11.27 31.01 -15.89
CA PHE A 261 11.18 30.91 -17.32
C PHE A 261 11.10 32.35 -17.86
N PRO A 262 12.05 32.83 -18.68
CA PRO A 262 12.05 34.23 -19.15
C PRO A 262 10.73 34.67 -19.80
N ALA A 263 10.04 33.75 -20.51
CA ALA A 263 8.74 33.99 -21.10
C ALA A 263 7.58 34.03 -20.09
N SER A 264 7.74 33.48 -18.90
CA SER A 264 6.74 33.44 -17.83
C SER A 264 6.91 34.56 -16.80
N ALA A 265 7.90 35.45 -16.98
CA ALA A 265 8.09 36.60 -16.11
C ALA A 265 6.85 37.55 -16.06
N LYS A 266 5.95 37.45 -17.03
CA LYS A 266 4.65 38.13 -17.05
C LYS A 266 3.55 37.35 -16.33
N MET A 267 3.75 36.08 -16.01
CA MET A 267 2.83 35.25 -15.24
C MET A 267 3.25 35.28 -13.78
N ALA A 268 2.71 36.21 -13.02
CA ALA A 268 2.89 36.22 -11.57
C ALA A 268 2.42 34.88 -10.97
N ASN A 269 3.03 34.49 -9.84
CA ASN A 269 2.51 33.37 -9.04
C ASN A 269 1.00 33.55 -8.86
N ARG A 270 0.22 32.62 -9.38
CA ARG A 270 -1.22 32.63 -9.22
C ARG A 270 -1.61 31.55 -8.24
N GLU A 271 -2.11 32.00 -7.12
CA GLU A 271 -2.80 31.15 -6.17
C GLU A 271 -4.27 31.49 -6.25
N LEU A 272 -5.11 30.47 -6.45
CA LEU A 272 -6.55 30.59 -6.46
C LEU A 272 -7.11 29.55 -5.52
N SER A 273 -8.17 29.92 -4.83
CA SER A 273 -8.93 29.02 -3.97
C SER A 273 -10.41 29.31 -4.09
N GLY A 274 -11.24 28.34 -3.77
CA GLY A 274 -12.68 28.49 -3.80
C GLY A 274 -13.36 27.38 -3.01
N GLU A 275 -14.64 27.62 -2.76
CA GLU A 275 -15.55 26.70 -2.10
C GLU A 275 -16.85 26.65 -2.90
N GLN A 276 -17.40 25.46 -3.09
CA GLN A 276 -18.67 25.27 -3.78
C GLN A 276 -19.35 23.98 -3.32
N ASP A 277 -20.68 23.96 -3.37
CA ASP A 277 -21.44 22.73 -3.18
C ASP A 277 -21.06 21.72 -4.28
N LEU A 278 -20.82 20.47 -3.87
CA LEU A 278 -20.44 19.44 -4.81
C LEU A 278 -21.68 18.89 -5.53
N LEU A 279 -21.94 19.45 -6.71
CA LEU A 279 -22.91 18.91 -7.65
C LEU A 279 -22.24 17.82 -8.46
N LEU A 280 -22.65 16.57 -8.27
CA LEU A 280 -22.24 15.46 -9.12
C LEU A 280 -22.92 15.65 -10.48
N LYS A 281 -22.25 16.28 -11.42
CA LYS A 281 -22.65 16.26 -12.83
C LYS A 281 -22.42 14.86 -13.36
N GLN A 282 -23.47 14.08 -13.49
CA GLN A 282 -23.45 12.88 -14.31
C GLN A 282 -23.45 13.31 -15.77
N GLU A 283 -22.28 13.54 -16.36
CA GLU A 283 -22.16 13.54 -17.80
C GLU A 283 -22.37 12.10 -18.29
N SER A 284 -23.52 11.84 -18.90
CA SER A 284 -23.81 10.71 -19.79
C SER A 284 -23.94 9.29 -19.21
N PHE A 285 -24.64 9.09 -18.11
CA PHE A 285 -25.32 7.82 -17.88
C PHE A 285 -26.81 8.07 -17.61
N ASN A 286 -27.59 8.02 -18.69
CA ASN A 286 -29.07 7.92 -18.73
C ASN A 286 -29.85 8.61 -17.59
N ASP A 287 -30.44 9.76 -17.92
CA ASP A 287 -31.67 10.35 -17.33
C ASP A 287 -31.85 10.35 -15.80
N ARG A 288 -30.78 10.38 -15.01
CA ARG A 288 -30.89 10.62 -13.58
C ARG A 288 -30.69 12.09 -13.26
N PRO A 289 -31.51 12.65 -12.36
CA PRO A 289 -31.36 14.04 -11.93
C PRO A 289 -29.96 14.25 -11.32
N HIS A 290 -29.44 15.47 -11.40
CA HIS A 290 -28.17 15.87 -10.77
C HIS A 290 -28.20 15.46 -9.28
N ASN A 291 -27.44 14.44 -8.91
CA ASN A 291 -27.32 14.06 -7.50
C ASN A 291 -26.34 15.04 -6.84
N ILE A 292 -26.82 15.77 -5.86
CA ILE A 292 -25.98 16.51 -4.91
C ILE A 292 -25.38 15.47 -3.97
N LEU A 293 -24.08 15.56 -3.71
CA LEU A 293 -23.44 14.72 -2.69
C LEU A 293 -23.87 15.22 -1.30
N MET A 294 -24.57 14.39 -0.58
CA MET A 294 -25.04 14.71 0.77
C MET A 294 -24.01 14.33 1.83
N ASN A 295 -24.09 14.92 3.01
CA ASN A 295 -23.23 14.55 4.15
C ASN A 295 -23.31 13.04 4.46
N GLU A 296 -24.50 12.45 4.33
CA GLU A 296 -24.74 11.01 4.54
C GLU A 296 -23.89 10.13 3.61
N ASP A 297 -23.60 10.57 2.40
CA ASP A 297 -22.77 9.83 1.45
C ASP A 297 -21.31 9.74 1.93
N LEU A 298 -20.86 10.70 2.74
CA LEU A 298 -19.54 10.72 3.35
C LEU A 298 -19.48 9.98 4.70
N SER A 299 -20.62 9.63 5.29
CA SER A 299 -20.68 9.04 6.64
C SER A 299 -19.88 7.74 6.78
N ASN A 300 -19.76 6.96 5.70
CA ASN A 300 -19.05 5.69 5.67
C ASN A 300 -17.58 5.79 5.24
N ILE A 301 -17.19 6.86 4.57
CA ILE A 301 -15.85 7.01 3.99
C ILE A 301 -15.07 8.18 4.59
N GLY A 302 -15.74 9.03 5.36
CA GLY A 302 -15.17 10.25 5.91
C GLY A 302 -14.85 11.31 4.86
N PRO A 303 -14.20 12.40 5.26
CA PRO A 303 -13.74 13.44 4.35
C PRO A 303 -12.76 12.88 3.32
N ILE A 304 -12.90 13.36 2.07
CA ILE A 304 -12.00 13.01 0.98
C ILE A 304 -11.11 14.23 0.71
N SER A 305 -9.82 14.04 0.62
CA SER A 305 -8.91 15.10 0.21
C SER A 305 -7.95 14.62 -0.87
N GLY A 306 -7.31 15.56 -1.57
CA GLY A 306 -6.34 15.18 -2.58
C GLY A 306 -5.34 16.27 -2.88
N ILE A 307 -4.20 15.85 -3.44
CA ILE A 307 -3.14 16.73 -3.91
C ILE A 307 -2.62 16.20 -5.25
N PHE A 308 -2.44 17.10 -6.20
CA PHE A 308 -1.93 16.78 -7.53
C PHE A 308 -0.79 17.72 -7.87
N HIS A 309 0.34 17.14 -8.28
CA HIS A 309 1.51 17.85 -8.78
C HIS A 309 1.64 17.58 -10.27
N VAL A 310 1.62 18.61 -11.08
CA VAL A 310 1.73 18.51 -12.53
C VAL A 310 3.07 19.06 -12.99
N PHE A 311 3.77 18.28 -13.82
CA PHE A 311 5.11 18.59 -14.30
C PHE A 311 5.11 18.92 -15.79
N ASN A 312 6.01 19.80 -16.20
CA ASN A 312 6.35 20.00 -17.59
C ASN A 312 7.59 19.19 -17.95
N GLN A 313 7.48 18.27 -18.90
CA GLN A 313 8.58 17.39 -19.33
C GLN A 313 9.45 17.97 -20.44
N ASN A 314 9.23 19.23 -20.84
CA ASN A 314 10.14 19.91 -21.78
C ASN A 314 11.55 20.01 -21.18
N GLY A 315 12.56 19.62 -21.95
CA GLY A 315 13.95 19.58 -21.48
C GLY A 315 14.46 20.91 -20.93
N ASN A 316 14.10 22.02 -21.58
CA ASN A 316 14.53 23.35 -21.13
C ASN A 316 13.85 23.72 -19.80
N VAL A 317 12.57 23.39 -19.63
CA VAL A 317 11.85 23.62 -18.38
C VAL A 317 12.46 22.80 -17.24
N ILE A 318 12.83 21.54 -17.51
CA ILE A 318 13.51 20.70 -16.51
C ILE A 318 14.85 21.31 -16.10
N ASP A 319 15.66 21.77 -17.04
CA ASP A 319 16.96 22.38 -16.72
C ASP A 319 16.81 23.65 -15.90
N TYR A 320 15.86 24.51 -16.23
CA TYR A 320 15.58 25.73 -15.44
C TYR A 320 15.09 25.39 -14.02
N THR A 321 14.28 24.34 -13.90
CA THR A 321 13.63 23.96 -12.64
C THR A 321 14.57 23.21 -11.71
N PHE A 322 15.30 22.26 -12.26
CA PHE A 322 16.04 21.24 -11.50
C PHE A 322 17.56 21.35 -11.65
N GLY A 323 18.03 22.16 -12.61
CA GLY A 323 19.43 22.31 -12.99
C GLY A 323 19.82 21.42 -14.18
N THR A 324 20.83 21.86 -14.93
CA THR A 324 21.36 21.15 -16.09
C THR A 324 21.89 19.76 -15.72
N GLY A 325 21.79 18.81 -16.67
CA GLY A 325 22.24 17.42 -16.46
C GLY A 325 21.26 16.50 -15.73
N LYS A 326 20.14 17.01 -15.23
CA LYS A 326 19.15 16.21 -14.49
C LYS A 326 17.98 15.72 -15.32
N ARG A 327 17.93 16.02 -16.63
CA ARG A 327 16.78 15.70 -17.50
C ARG A 327 16.39 14.23 -17.45
N VAL A 328 17.34 13.32 -17.56
CA VAL A 328 17.07 11.86 -17.57
C VAL A 328 16.51 11.42 -16.23
N ALA A 329 17.15 11.81 -15.14
CA ALA A 329 16.74 11.43 -13.80
C ALA A 329 15.32 11.95 -13.46
N ILE A 330 15.02 13.21 -13.78
CA ILE A 330 13.69 13.81 -13.50
C ILE A 330 12.61 13.19 -14.39
N LYS A 331 12.89 12.95 -15.69
CA LYS A 331 11.92 12.27 -16.56
C LYS A 331 11.64 10.83 -16.10
N SER A 332 12.67 10.09 -15.68
CA SER A 332 12.51 8.77 -15.10
C SER A 332 11.66 8.85 -13.82
N PHE A 333 12.00 9.76 -12.92
CA PHE A 333 11.23 9.96 -11.69
C PHE A 333 9.75 10.22 -11.97
N ILE A 334 9.42 11.13 -12.89
CA ILE A 334 8.03 11.44 -13.24
C ILE A 334 7.35 10.19 -13.83
N LYS A 335 8.02 9.48 -14.76
CA LYS A 335 7.50 8.26 -15.39
C LYS A 335 7.20 7.16 -14.36
N ASP A 336 8.10 6.96 -13.40
CA ASP A 336 8.01 5.87 -12.42
C ASP A 336 7.00 6.18 -11.31
N ASN A 337 6.64 7.46 -11.10
CA ASN A 337 5.74 7.90 -10.05
C ASN A 337 4.41 8.49 -10.55
N CYS A 338 4.22 8.64 -11.88
CA CYS A 338 3.00 9.23 -12.44
C CYS A 338 1.75 8.41 -12.11
N GLY A 339 0.62 9.10 -12.09
CA GLY A 339 -0.68 8.57 -11.70
C GLY A 339 -1.19 9.17 -10.40
N VAL A 340 -2.44 8.86 -10.08
CA VAL A 340 -3.11 9.34 -8.86
C VAL A 340 -3.34 8.15 -7.94
N LYS A 341 -2.60 8.12 -6.85
CA LYS A 341 -2.63 7.05 -5.87
C LYS A 341 -3.77 7.29 -4.87
N VAL A 342 -4.35 6.23 -4.33
CA VAL A 342 -5.36 6.32 -3.28
C VAL A 342 -4.76 5.85 -1.96
N PHE A 343 -4.98 6.61 -0.90
CA PHE A 343 -4.58 6.29 0.47
C PHE A 343 -5.80 6.26 1.37
N ARG A 344 -5.91 5.23 2.21
CA ARG A 344 -6.88 5.11 3.28
C ARG A 344 -6.14 5.11 4.60
N ASP A 345 -6.49 6.04 5.49
CA ASP A 345 -5.82 6.22 6.78
C ASP A 345 -4.28 6.28 6.65
N ASN A 346 -3.79 6.98 5.61
CA ASN A 346 -2.39 7.16 5.23
C ASN A 346 -1.65 5.92 4.70
N ILE A 347 -2.32 4.80 4.51
CA ILE A 347 -1.77 3.61 3.85
C ILE A 347 -2.38 3.46 2.46
N ARG A 348 -1.55 3.12 1.50
CA ARG A 348 -1.94 2.98 0.10
C ARG A 348 -2.99 1.90 -0.11
N VAL A 349 -4.03 2.22 -0.89
CA VAL A 349 -4.95 1.24 -1.47
C VAL A 349 -4.35 0.80 -2.80
N TYR A 350 -3.95 -0.48 -2.88
CA TYR A 350 -3.22 -0.99 -4.02
C TYR A 350 -4.09 -1.08 -5.28
N ASN A 351 -3.43 -1.01 -6.42
CA ASN A 351 -3.87 -0.93 -7.80
C ASN A 351 -4.32 0.46 -8.29
N TYR A 352 -4.65 1.40 -7.42
CA TYR A 352 -4.96 2.77 -7.86
C TYR A 352 -3.68 3.56 -8.14
N GLY A 353 -3.62 4.18 -9.33
CA GLY A 353 -2.51 5.05 -9.74
C GLY A 353 -1.21 4.30 -10.06
N GLU A 354 -1.30 3.02 -10.43
CA GLU A 354 -0.20 2.30 -11.06
C GLU A 354 0.04 2.83 -12.49
N PRO A 355 1.24 2.64 -13.07
CA PRO A 355 1.52 3.14 -14.43
C PRO A 355 0.53 2.68 -15.50
N SER A 356 -0.07 1.50 -15.35
CA SER A 356 -1.10 0.96 -16.24
C SER A 356 -2.53 1.40 -15.89
N ASP A 357 -2.76 1.94 -14.70
CA ASP A 357 -4.09 2.31 -14.22
C ASP A 357 -4.40 3.79 -14.46
N ASP A 358 -5.57 4.09 -15.02
CA ASP A 358 -6.09 5.43 -15.25
C ASP A 358 -7.53 5.57 -14.71
N TRP A 359 -7.72 5.19 -13.46
CA TRP A 359 -9.03 5.14 -12.81
C TRP A 359 -9.79 6.47 -12.79
N LEU A 360 -9.07 7.60 -12.89
CA LEU A 360 -9.67 8.94 -13.04
C LEU A 360 -9.94 9.31 -14.51
N GLY A 361 -9.54 8.49 -15.47
CA GLY A 361 -9.75 8.78 -16.91
C GLY A 361 -8.98 9.99 -17.43
N LEU A 362 -7.84 10.37 -16.83
CA LEU A 362 -7.07 11.55 -17.20
C LEU A 362 -6.54 11.51 -18.64
N GLU A 363 -6.13 10.34 -19.11
CA GLU A 363 -5.68 10.18 -20.51
C GLU A 363 -6.85 10.28 -21.48
N LEU A 364 -8.02 9.70 -21.14
CA LEU A 364 -9.22 9.80 -21.96
C LEU A 364 -9.71 11.25 -22.07
N ALA A 365 -9.78 11.96 -20.93
CA ALA A 365 -10.16 13.37 -20.88
C ALA A 365 -9.22 14.24 -21.73
N LYS A 366 -7.91 13.99 -21.67
CA LYS A 366 -6.92 14.70 -22.49
C LYS A 366 -7.10 14.46 -23.99
N VAL A 367 -7.45 13.24 -24.40
CA VAL A 367 -7.70 12.91 -25.81
C VAL A 367 -8.96 13.62 -26.31
N GLN A 368 -10.01 13.66 -25.50
CA GLN A 368 -11.28 14.29 -25.86
C GLN A 368 -11.20 15.82 -25.93
N ARG A 369 -10.40 16.46 -25.07
CA ARG A 369 -10.24 17.92 -24.99
C ARG A 369 -8.76 18.29 -24.91
N ALA A 370 -8.07 18.18 -26.04
CA ALA A 370 -6.66 18.51 -26.13
C ALA A 370 -6.41 19.98 -25.74
N GLY A 371 -5.54 20.19 -24.74
CA GLY A 371 -5.21 21.53 -24.23
C GLY A 371 -5.85 21.89 -22.89
N ASP A 372 -7.00 21.32 -22.54
CA ASP A 372 -7.74 21.66 -21.33
C ASP A 372 -7.51 20.69 -20.16
N HIS A 373 -6.92 19.54 -20.44
CA HIS A 373 -6.71 18.49 -19.42
C HIS A 373 -5.25 18.05 -19.32
N PHE A 374 -4.84 17.73 -18.11
CA PHE A 374 -3.50 17.17 -17.86
C PHE A 374 -3.50 15.67 -18.09
N SER A 375 -2.40 15.18 -18.68
CA SER A 375 -2.16 13.76 -18.84
C SER A 375 -1.75 13.12 -17.51
N LYS A 376 -2.19 11.88 -17.27
CA LYS A 376 -1.67 11.05 -16.18
C LYS A 376 -0.15 10.98 -16.18
N LYS A 377 0.50 10.92 -17.35
CA LYS A 377 1.96 10.78 -17.51
C LYS A 377 2.78 11.96 -16.97
N VAL A 378 2.15 13.11 -16.73
CA VAL A 378 2.80 14.30 -16.15
C VAL A 378 2.26 14.66 -14.77
N THR A 379 1.33 13.88 -14.26
CA THR A 379 0.65 14.11 -12.98
C THR A 379 1.11 13.09 -11.95
N ILE A 380 1.58 13.56 -10.81
CA ILE A 380 1.83 12.75 -9.61
C ILE A 380 0.85 13.25 -8.55
N GLY A 381 -0.08 12.40 -8.15
CA GLY A 381 -1.14 12.82 -7.25
C GLY A 381 -1.52 11.76 -6.23
N ALA A 382 -2.27 12.19 -5.25
CA ALA A 382 -2.87 11.33 -4.26
C ALA A 382 -4.27 11.80 -3.86
N VAL A 383 -5.14 10.84 -3.58
CA VAL A 383 -6.44 11.02 -2.94
C VAL A 383 -6.40 10.30 -1.60
N PHE A 384 -6.90 10.96 -0.57
CA PHE A 384 -6.89 10.48 0.80
C PHE A 384 -8.32 10.29 1.29
N LEU A 385 -8.57 9.11 1.86
CA LEU A 385 -9.80 8.74 2.55
C LEU A 385 -9.46 8.65 4.05
N ASP A 386 -10.16 9.39 4.90
CA ASP A 386 -9.94 9.42 6.34
C ASP A 386 -11.13 8.73 7.04
N LEU A 387 -11.07 7.40 7.11
CA LEU A 387 -12.14 6.60 7.73
C LEU A 387 -12.22 6.81 9.24
N LEU A 388 -11.13 7.22 9.88
CA LEU A 388 -11.14 7.53 11.32
C LEU A 388 -12.02 8.75 11.65
N LYS A 389 -12.34 9.58 10.65
CA LYS A 389 -13.27 10.70 10.75
C LYS A 389 -14.66 10.39 10.19
N SER A 390 -14.91 9.13 9.79
CA SER A 390 -16.25 8.72 9.39
C SER A 390 -17.12 8.53 10.64
N GLU A 391 -18.43 8.76 10.50
CA GLU A 391 -19.38 8.57 11.62
C GLU A 391 -19.56 7.10 12.00
N ASN A 392 -19.24 6.18 11.07
CA ASN A 392 -19.38 4.74 11.21
C ASN A 392 -18.04 4.00 11.25
N GLY A 393 -16.92 4.71 11.44
CA GLY A 393 -15.55 4.18 11.49
C GLY A 393 -15.16 3.60 12.85
#